data_cd6a9cec00de7b2640ed0e636c65cf48
#
_entry.id   cd6a9cec00de7b2640ed0e636c65cf48
#
_cell.length_a   1.000
_cell.length_b   1.000
_cell.length_c   1.000
_cell.angle_alpha   90.00
_cell.angle_beta   90.00
_cell.angle_gamma   90.00
#
_symmetry.space_group_name_H-M   'P 1'
#
loop_
_entity.id
_entity.type
_entity.pdbx_description
1 polymer ?
#
loop_
_entity_poly.entity_id
_entity_poly.type
_entity_poly.pdbx_seq_one_letter_code
_entity_poly.pdbx_strand_id
1 'polypeptide(L)'
;RNKNKLILLSLWHFFTNFAVQYETGMQGILACDKLDKMNKPKAVFREINESYTLQEAIAEAKRCLNCKNPSCKKGCPIENHIPEFIHELSKGNMGNAMAIINEKSNLPAICGRVCPHEKQCQGHCVLYPKGKGIEIGKLERFVADFDTEMKLIREKLPQKTRGKVAVIGSGPAGLTVAGDLARQGFNVTIFESQAEPGGVLMYGIPEYRLPKQVVRQEIEKIEALGVTFLLNCVVGKQLNIDDIFAQG
;
A
#
# COMPACT_ATOMS: atom_id res chain seq x y z
N ARG A 1 -30.35 -12.41 -20.13
CA ARG A 1 -30.48 -11.71 -18.82
C ARG A 1 -29.09 -11.57 -18.21
N ASN A 2 -28.36 -10.54 -18.65
CA ASN A 2 -27.06 -10.18 -18.08
C ASN A 2 -27.30 -9.53 -16.70
N LYS A 3 -26.89 -10.20 -15.63
CA LYS A 3 -26.78 -9.60 -14.31
C LYS A 3 -25.36 -9.04 -14.17
N ASN A 4 -25.15 -7.82 -14.58
CA ASN A 4 -23.96 -7.06 -14.18
C ASN A 4 -24.09 -6.79 -12.68
N LYS A 5 -23.37 -7.55 -11.86
CA LYS A 5 -23.23 -7.25 -10.44
C LYS A 5 -22.07 -6.28 -10.26
N LEU A 6 -22.38 -5.02 -10.10
CA LEU A 6 -21.44 -4.03 -9.56
C LEU A 6 -21.29 -4.31 -8.07
N ILE A 7 -20.07 -4.52 -7.62
CA ILE A 7 -19.78 -4.67 -6.18
C ILE A 7 -19.30 -3.32 -5.69
N LEU A 8 -20.17 -2.64 -4.91
CA LEU A 8 -19.81 -1.41 -4.23
C LEU A 8 -19.22 -1.77 -2.87
N LEU A 9 -17.92 -1.57 -2.68
CA LEU A 9 -17.28 -1.70 -1.37
C LEU A 9 -17.04 -0.30 -0.81
N SER A 10 -17.98 0.20 0.02
CA SER A 10 -17.77 1.41 0.81
C SER A 10 -17.27 1.03 2.20
N LEU A 11 -16.02 1.34 2.50
CA LEU A 11 -15.43 1.18 3.83
C LEU A 11 -15.67 2.42 4.72
N TRP A 12 -16.89 2.99 4.68
CA TRP A 12 -17.21 4.19 5.45
C TRP A 12 -17.29 3.95 6.98
N HIS A 13 -17.49 2.73 7.45
CA HIS A 13 -17.78 2.48 8.87
C HIS A 13 -16.57 2.42 9.81
N PHE A 14 -15.33 2.56 9.30
CA PHE A 14 -14.14 2.45 10.17
C PHE A 14 -13.49 3.80 10.56
N PHE A 15 -13.94 4.94 10.01
CA PHE A 15 -13.31 6.24 10.23
C PHE A 15 -14.23 7.39 10.66
N THR A 16 -15.39 7.13 11.25
CA THR A 16 -16.35 8.19 11.64
C THR A 16 -16.04 8.90 12.97
N ASN A 17 -14.84 8.77 13.56
CA ASN A 17 -14.51 9.43 14.84
C ASN A 17 -13.41 10.48 14.78
N PHE A 18 -13.10 11.06 13.60
CA PHE A 18 -12.22 12.24 13.50
C PHE A 18 -12.79 13.27 12.52
N ALA A 19 -13.99 13.77 12.83
CA ALA A 19 -14.49 14.99 12.20
C ALA A 19 -14.12 16.18 13.11
N VAL A 20 -13.01 16.87 12.77
CA VAL A 20 -12.78 18.21 13.29
C VAL A 20 -13.63 19.17 12.47
N GLN A 21 -14.55 19.84 13.14
CA GLN A 21 -15.32 20.97 12.61
C GLN A 21 -14.40 22.06 12.09
N TYR A 22 -14.51 22.36 10.80
CA TYR A 22 -14.10 23.64 10.25
C TYR A 22 -15.33 24.38 9.75
N GLU A 23 -15.90 25.21 10.63
CA GLU A 23 -16.85 26.24 10.25
C GLU A 23 -16.11 27.57 10.04
N THR A 24 -16.43 28.18 8.91
CA THR A 24 -16.48 29.61 8.60
C THR A 24 -15.23 30.47 8.68
N GLY A 25 -14.85 31.04 7.50
CA GLY A 25 -13.91 32.16 7.40
C GLY A 25 -13.43 32.43 6.00
N MET A 26 -14.32 32.51 4.99
CA MET A 26 -13.95 33.03 3.67
C MET A 26 -14.05 34.56 3.66
N GLN A 27 -12.98 35.25 4.07
CA GLN A 27 -12.66 36.61 3.65
C GLN A 27 -11.16 36.85 3.90
N GLY A 28 -10.36 37.04 2.84
CA GLY A 28 -8.97 37.48 2.97
C GLY A 28 -7.95 36.67 2.18
N ILE A 29 -8.20 36.34 0.90
CA ILE A 29 -7.15 35.86 0.00
C ILE A 29 -6.95 36.89 -1.13
N LEU A 30 -6.25 37.94 -0.80
CA LEU A 30 -5.58 38.81 -1.75
C LEU A 30 -4.32 39.34 -1.06
N ALA A 31 -3.24 38.55 -1.11
CA ALA A 31 -1.83 38.96 -0.94
C ALA A 31 -0.92 37.73 -0.75
N CYS A 32 -0.83 36.83 -1.70
CA CYS A 32 0.15 35.74 -1.65
C CYS A 32 1.09 35.69 -2.86
N ASP A 33 1.16 36.74 -3.66
CA ASP A 33 2.06 36.85 -4.83
C ASP A 33 3.47 37.30 -4.51
N LYS A 34 3.88 37.40 -3.24
CA LYS A 34 5.23 37.86 -2.86
C LYS A 34 6.07 36.86 -2.08
N LEU A 35 5.64 35.60 -1.93
CA LEU A 35 6.38 34.58 -1.18
C LEU A 35 7.24 33.64 -2.04
N ASP A 36 7.24 33.83 -3.34
CA ASP A 36 7.93 32.90 -4.29
C ASP A 36 9.44 33.19 -4.46
N LYS A 37 10.04 34.05 -3.65
CA LYS A 37 11.49 34.39 -3.75
C LYS A 37 12.32 34.01 -2.53
N MET A 38 11.84 33.16 -1.64
CA MET A 38 12.71 32.55 -0.65
C MET A 38 13.09 31.16 -1.11
N ASN A 39 14.27 31.06 -1.72
CA ASN A 39 14.98 29.84 -2.00
C ASN A 39 15.34 29.12 -0.66
N LYS A 40 14.33 28.64 0.07
CA LYS A 40 14.56 27.77 1.22
C LYS A 40 15.05 26.45 0.65
N PRO A 41 16.20 25.93 1.08
CA PRO A 41 16.59 24.58 0.70
C PRO A 41 15.43 23.66 1.07
N LYS A 42 14.92 22.90 0.09
CA LYS A 42 13.91 21.87 0.36
C LYS A 42 14.49 20.99 1.45
N ALA A 43 13.86 20.97 2.62
CA ALA A 43 14.29 20.08 3.69
C ALA A 43 14.23 18.66 3.13
N VAL A 44 15.40 18.05 2.92
CA VAL A 44 15.50 16.66 2.49
C VAL A 44 15.20 15.83 3.74
N PHE A 45 13.95 15.44 3.90
CA PHE A 45 13.56 14.52 4.96
C PHE A 45 14.14 13.14 4.63
N ARG A 46 15.12 12.72 5.41
CA ARG A 46 15.60 11.33 5.38
C ARG A 46 14.58 10.43 6.06
N GLU A 47 14.37 9.25 5.49
CA GLU A 47 13.60 8.19 6.16
C GLU A 47 14.34 7.79 7.46
N ILE A 48 13.61 7.73 8.60
CA ILE A 48 14.21 7.48 9.92
C ILE A 48 14.70 6.04 10.04
N ASN A 49 13.91 5.09 9.51
CA ASN A 49 14.26 3.68 9.57
C ASN A 49 15.17 3.33 8.39
N GLU A 50 16.38 2.91 8.70
CA GLU A 50 17.32 2.42 7.67
C GLU A 50 16.92 1.03 7.19
N SER A 51 17.10 0.77 5.88
CA SER A 51 16.91 -0.55 5.30
C SER A 51 18.13 -1.42 5.58
N TYR A 52 17.97 -2.73 5.44
CA TYR A 52 19.10 -3.65 5.43
C TYR A 52 19.90 -3.52 4.15
N THR A 53 21.20 -3.81 4.24
CA THR A 53 22.01 -4.24 3.10
C THR A 53 21.63 -5.68 2.72
N LEU A 54 21.99 -6.12 1.52
CA LEU A 54 21.74 -7.49 1.06
C LEU A 54 22.29 -8.54 2.03
N GLN A 55 23.50 -8.30 2.54
CA GLN A 55 24.17 -9.23 3.45
C GLN A 55 23.45 -9.30 4.81
N GLU A 56 23.06 -8.17 5.34
CA GLU A 56 22.29 -8.11 6.61
C GLU A 56 20.92 -8.76 6.46
N ALA A 57 20.21 -8.51 5.36
CA ALA A 57 18.91 -9.12 5.10
C ALA A 57 19.00 -10.65 5.01
N ILE A 58 20.00 -11.19 4.31
CA ILE A 58 20.23 -12.64 4.24
C ILE A 58 20.63 -13.21 5.60
N ALA A 59 21.46 -12.51 6.37
CA ALA A 59 21.90 -12.95 7.70
C ALA A 59 20.71 -12.99 8.66
N GLU A 60 19.86 -11.96 8.67
CA GLU A 60 18.63 -11.92 9.48
C GLU A 60 17.62 -12.99 9.04
N ALA A 61 17.43 -13.19 7.73
CA ALA A 61 16.56 -14.23 7.19
C ALA A 61 16.99 -15.64 7.61
N LYS A 62 18.28 -15.92 7.68
CA LYS A 62 18.83 -17.22 8.14
C LYS A 62 18.54 -17.51 9.62
N ARG A 63 18.22 -16.51 10.42
CA ARG A 63 17.79 -16.71 11.82
C ARG A 63 16.39 -17.28 11.95
N CYS A 64 15.59 -17.21 10.88
CA CYS A 64 14.22 -17.71 10.90
C CYS A 64 14.20 -19.24 11.04
N LEU A 65 13.41 -19.73 12.01
CA LEU A 65 13.31 -21.18 12.29
C LEU A 65 12.43 -21.94 11.31
N ASN A 66 11.81 -21.26 10.34
CA ASN A 66 10.88 -21.85 9.38
C ASN A 66 9.84 -22.77 10.05
N CYS A 67 9.12 -22.23 11.03
CA CYS A 67 8.21 -22.98 11.91
C CYS A 67 7.10 -23.68 11.11
N LYS A 68 6.82 -24.95 11.41
CA LYS A 68 5.72 -25.72 10.81
C LYS A 68 4.35 -25.07 11.10
N ASN A 69 4.16 -24.49 12.29
CA ASN A 69 2.96 -23.74 12.70
C ASN A 69 3.37 -22.30 13.01
N PRO A 70 3.48 -21.40 12.00
CA PRO A 70 4.06 -20.09 12.16
C PRO A 70 3.08 -19.12 12.86
N SER A 71 3.35 -18.79 14.13
CA SER A 71 2.57 -17.80 14.88
C SER A 71 2.67 -16.41 14.25
N CYS A 72 3.81 -16.07 13.62
CA CYS A 72 3.99 -14.81 12.92
C CYS A 72 2.99 -14.64 11.76
N LYS A 73 2.66 -15.70 11.03
CA LYS A 73 1.62 -15.67 9.99
C LYS A 73 0.24 -15.37 10.59
N LYS A 74 -0.11 -16.02 11.70
CA LYS A 74 -1.38 -15.77 12.41
C LYS A 74 -1.47 -14.36 13.01
N GLY A 75 -0.32 -13.76 13.36
CA GLY A 75 -0.24 -12.39 13.83
C GLY A 75 -0.31 -11.34 12.72
N CYS A 76 -0.23 -11.75 11.45
CA CYS A 76 -0.38 -10.85 10.30
C CYS A 76 -1.86 -10.78 9.91
N PRO A 77 -2.49 -9.57 9.83
CA PRO A 77 -3.91 -9.44 9.49
C PRO A 77 -4.28 -9.99 8.11
N ILE A 78 -3.34 -10.02 7.17
CA ILE A 78 -3.53 -10.58 5.82
C ILE A 78 -2.98 -12.02 5.69
N GLU A 79 -2.49 -12.60 6.79
CA GLU A 79 -1.89 -13.93 6.83
C GLU A 79 -0.81 -14.15 5.75
N ASN A 80 0.08 -13.15 5.60
CA ASN A 80 1.17 -13.22 4.62
C ASN A 80 2.03 -14.48 4.85
N HIS A 81 2.55 -15.05 3.77
CA HIS A 81 3.38 -16.27 3.78
C HIS A 81 4.80 -15.97 4.29
N ILE A 82 4.89 -15.59 5.59
CA ILE A 82 6.09 -15.05 6.20
C ILE A 82 7.26 -16.04 6.23
N PRO A 83 7.13 -17.29 6.71
CA PRO A 83 8.25 -18.21 6.71
C PRO A 83 8.74 -18.53 5.29
N GLU A 84 7.82 -18.63 4.35
CA GLU A 84 8.08 -18.98 2.96
C GLU A 84 8.92 -17.90 2.27
N PHE A 85 8.53 -16.61 2.35
CA PHE A 85 9.30 -15.55 1.73
C PHE A 85 10.66 -15.34 2.41
N ILE A 86 10.74 -15.48 3.75
CA ILE A 86 12.00 -15.37 4.49
C ILE A 86 12.95 -16.53 4.10
N HIS A 87 12.42 -17.73 3.89
CA HIS A 87 13.22 -18.87 3.45
C HIS A 87 13.83 -18.64 2.07
N GLU A 88 13.06 -18.11 1.10
CA GLU A 88 13.61 -17.76 -0.22
C GLU A 88 14.64 -16.63 -0.13
N LEU A 89 14.38 -15.62 0.69
CA LEU A 89 15.33 -14.54 0.96
C LEU A 89 16.64 -15.07 1.57
N SER A 90 16.57 -16.03 2.49
CA SER A 90 17.74 -16.64 3.12
C SER A 90 18.67 -17.37 2.13
N LYS A 91 18.12 -17.79 0.99
CA LYS A 91 18.86 -18.41 -0.14
C LYS A 91 19.34 -17.38 -1.16
N GLY A 92 18.96 -16.11 -1.03
CA GLY A 92 19.24 -15.05 -2.02
C GLY A 92 18.24 -15.01 -3.18
N ASN A 93 17.12 -15.72 -3.12
CA ASN A 93 16.10 -15.77 -4.16
C ASN A 93 15.10 -14.61 -4.03
N MET A 94 15.53 -13.38 -4.32
CA MET A 94 14.72 -12.16 -4.13
C MET A 94 13.41 -12.18 -4.94
N GLY A 95 13.47 -12.61 -6.20
CA GLY A 95 12.30 -12.70 -7.06
C GLY A 95 11.23 -13.66 -6.52
N ASN A 96 11.64 -14.84 -6.04
CA ASN A 96 10.69 -15.79 -5.41
C ASN A 96 10.14 -15.24 -4.09
N ALA A 97 10.99 -14.61 -3.27
CA ALA A 97 10.53 -13.98 -2.02
C ALA A 97 9.45 -12.91 -2.30
N MET A 98 9.66 -12.06 -3.31
CA MET A 98 8.69 -11.04 -3.71
C MET A 98 7.40 -11.66 -4.29
N ALA A 99 7.52 -12.70 -5.12
CA ALA A 99 6.35 -13.41 -5.67
C ALA A 99 5.45 -13.96 -4.55
N ILE A 100 6.05 -14.56 -3.52
CA ILE A 100 5.33 -15.08 -2.34
C ILE A 100 4.64 -13.94 -1.56
N ILE A 101 5.32 -12.81 -1.36
CA ILE A 101 4.73 -11.64 -0.69
C ILE A 101 3.50 -11.15 -1.49
N ASN A 102 3.61 -11.05 -2.81
CA ASN A 102 2.56 -10.55 -3.69
C ASN A 102 1.30 -11.43 -3.73
N GLU A 103 1.37 -12.69 -3.28
CA GLU A 103 0.18 -13.53 -3.16
C GLU A 103 -0.85 -12.98 -2.15
N LYS A 104 -0.40 -12.17 -1.18
CA LYS A 104 -1.23 -11.65 -0.09
C LYS A 104 -1.16 -10.13 0.09
N SER A 105 -0.11 -9.47 -0.37
CA SER A 105 0.12 -8.05 -0.16
C SER A 105 0.24 -7.30 -1.47
N ASN A 106 -0.59 -6.26 -1.64
CA ASN A 106 -0.50 -5.33 -2.78
C ASN A 106 0.41 -4.12 -2.50
N LEU A 107 0.79 -3.91 -1.23
CA LEU A 107 1.52 -2.72 -0.78
C LEU A 107 2.70 -3.11 0.14
N PRO A 108 3.58 -4.04 -0.28
CA PRO A 108 4.60 -4.60 0.60
C PRO A 108 5.63 -3.57 1.06
N ALA A 109 6.03 -2.62 0.21
CA ALA A 109 6.97 -1.56 0.59
C ALA A 109 6.39 -0.62 1.66
N ILE A 110 5.05 -0.45 1.67
CA ILE A 110 4.33 0.32 2.68
C ILE A 110 4.16 -0.52 3.95
N CYS A 111 3.71 -1.77 3.84
CA CYS A 111 3.55 -2.67 4.98
C CYS A 111 4.85 -2.81 5.78
N GLY A 112 5.96 -3.04 5.10
CA GLY A 112 7.28 -3.15 5.71
C GLY A 112 7.76 -1.89 6.46
N ARG A 113 7.14 -0.71 6.19
CA ARG A 113 7.49 0.57 6.83
C ARG A 113 6.54 0.99 7.94
N VAL A 114 5.23 0.75 7.79
CA VAL A 114 4.22 1.42 8.65
C VAL A 114 3.38 0.47 9.50
N CYS A 115 3.36 -0.83 9.23
CA CYS A 115 2.68 -1.79 10.10
C CYS A 115 3.26 -1.75 11.52
N PRO A 116 2.46 -1.91 12.57
CA PRO A 116 2.94 -2.07 13.95
C PRO A 116 3.44 -3.50 14.18
N HIS A 117 4.58 -3.85 13.56
CA HIS A 117 5.11 -5.21 13.48
C HIS A 117 5.28 -5.87 14.86
N GLU A 118 5.65 -5.08 15.88
CA GLU A 118 5.81 -5.52 17.28
C GLU A 118 4.49 -5.96 17.92
N LYS A 119 3.33 -5.52 17.39
CA LYS A 119 1.99 -5.93 17.80
C LYS A 119 1.35 -6.97 16.87
N GLN A 120 1.98 -7.19 15.73
CA GLN A 120 1.51 -8.08 14.68
C GLN A 120 2.50 -9.23 14.45
N CYS A 121 2.97 -9.41 13.21
CA CYS A 121 3.79 -10.54 12.79
C CYS A 121 5.05 -10.74 13.64
N GLN A 122 5.82 -9.69 13.88
CA GLN A 122 7.07 -9.75 14.63
C GLN A 122 6.82 -10.09 16.10
N GLY A 123 5.85 -9.44 16.75
CA GLY A 123 5.47 -9.72 18.13
C GLY A 123 4.98 -11.16 18.36
N HIS A 124 4.48 -11.82 17.32
CA HIS A 124 4.07 -13.22 17.34
C HIS A 124 5.18 -14.20 16.95
N CYS A 125 6.38 -13.71 16.63
CA CYS A 125 7.52 -14.59 16.37
C CYS A 125 7.89 -15.37 17.63
N VAL A 126 8.09 -16.68 17.53
CA VAL A 126 8.46 -17.55 18.67
C VAL A 126 9.78 -17.15 19.35
N LEU A 127 10.62 -16.38 18.67
CA LEU A 127 11.86 -15.83 19.18
C LEU A 127 11.66 -14.47 19.89
N TYR A 128 10.52 -13.82 19.73
CA TYR A 128 10.26 -12.47 20.24
C TYR A 128 10.32 -12.38 21.78
N PRO A 129 9.73 -13.32 22.55
CA PRO A 129 9.79 -13.28 24.01
C PRO A 129 11.22 -13.37 24.57
N LYS A 130 12.18 -13.86 23.77
CA LYS A 130 13.60 -13.96 24.13
C LYS A 130 14.41 -12.73 23.72
N GLY A 131 13.74 -11.65 23.27
CA GLY A 131 14.40 -10.45 22.74
C GLY A 131 15.13 -10.66 21.41
N LYS A 132 14.84 -11.77 20.70
CA LYS A 132 15.53 -12.18 19.46
C LYS A 132 14.55 -12.36 18.28
N GLY A 133 13.38 -11.72 18.33
CA GLY A 133 12.38 -11.77 17.25
C GLY A 133 13.00 -11.43 15.91
N ILE A 134 12.50 -12.07 14.83
CA ILE A 134 12.90 -11.76 13.46
C ILE A 134 12.31 -10.40 13.08
N GLU A 135 13.11 -9.51 12.51
CA GLU A 135 12.66 -8.18 12.03
C GLU A 135 11.90 -8.29 10.70
N ILE A 136 10.74 -8.95 10.77
CA ILE A 136 9.93 -9.35 9.59
C ILE A 136 9.60 -8.15 8.71
N GLY A 137 9.19 -7.02 9.31
CA GLY A 137 8.87 -5.80 8.56
C GLY A 137 10.06 -5.24 7.78
N LYS A 138 11.25 -5.24 8.36
CA LYS A 138 12.47 -4.81 7.66
C LYS A 138 12.84 -5.75 6.51
N LEU A 139 12.62 -7.06 6.69
CA LEU A 139 12.85 -8.03 5.60
C LEU A 139 11.84 -7.86 4.47
N GLU A 140 10.55 -7.69 4.78
CA GLU A 140 9.51 -7.41 3.78
C GLU A 140 9.82 -6.11 3.02
N ARG A 141 10.17 -5.05 3.73
CA ARG A 141 10.62 -3.78 3.14
C ARG A 141 11.81 -3.98 2.21
N PHE A 142 12.85 -4.68 2.67
CA PHE A 142 14.05 -4.92 1.87
C PHE A 142 13.73 -5.62 0.55
N VAL A 143 12.92 -6.69 0.59
CA VAL A 143 12.52 -7.42 -0.62
C VAL A 143 11.73 -6.54 -1.57
N ALA A 144 10.79 -5.72 -1.05
CA ALA A 144 9.97 -4.84 -1.85
C ALA A 144 10.76 -3.69 -2.51
N ASP A 145 11.69 -3.08 -1.76
CA ASP A 145 12.58 -2.03 -2.28
C ASP A 145 13.52 -2.59 -3.35
N PHE A 146 14.12 -3.76 -3.09
CA PHE A 146 15.00 -4.45 -4.03
C PHE A 146 14.29 -4.81 -5.35
N ASP A 147 13.06 -5.32 -5.28
CA ASP A 147 12.24 -5.60 -6.46
C ASP A 147 11.94 -4.32 -7.26
N THR A 148 11.64 -3.23 -6.58
CA THR A 148 11.36 -1.94 -7.21
C THR A 148 12.58 -1.39 -7.96
N GLU A 149 13.78 -1.51 -7.37
CA GLU A 149 15.04 -1.07 -7.99
C GLU A 149 15.43 -1.96 -9.18
N MET A 150 15.36 -3.27 -9.00
CA MET A 150 15.80 -4.26 -9.99
C MET A 150 14.74 -4.65 -11.01
N LYS A 151 13.48 -4.31 -10.78
CA LYS A 151 12.33 -4.65 -11.63
C LYS A 151 12.23 -6.16 -11.92
N LEU A 152 12.39 -6.97 -10.88
CA LEU A 152 12.48 -8.43 -10.98
C LEU A 152 11.16 -9.06 -11.42
N ILE A 153 10.03 -8.58 -10.86
CA ILE A 153 8.72 -9.10 -11.18
C ILE A 153 8.03 -8.21 -12.22
N ARG A 154 7.66 -8.84 -13.33
CA ARG A 154 6.76 -8.25 -14.32
C ARG A 154 5.50 -9.10 -14.36
N GLU A 155 4.46 -8.63 -13.69
CA GLU A 155 3.17 -9.30 -13.75
C GLU A 155 2.59 -9.21 -15.17
N LYS A 156 2.11 -10.33 -15.68
CA LYS A 156 1.36 -10.34 -16.96
C LYS A 156 0.00 -9.69 -16.70
N LEU A 157 -0.37 -8.73 -17.54
CA LEU A 157 -1.70 -8.13 -17.49
C LEU A 157 -2.77 -9.21 -17.70
N PRO A 158 -3.67 -9.44 -16.74
CA PRO A 158 -4.77 -10.37 -16.94
C PRO A 158 -5.75 -9.82 -17.98
N GLN A 159 -6.39 -10.73 -18.74
CA GLN A 159 -7.47 -10.31 -19.63
C GLN A 159 -8.64 -9.76 -18.81
N LYS A 160 -9.13 -8.59 -19.16
CA LYS A 160 -10.21 -7.88 -18.46
C LYS A 160 -11.58 -8.34 -18.96
N THR A 161 -12.01 -9.55 -18.54
CA THR A 161 -13.23 -10.22 -19.03
C THR A 161 -14.34 -10.37 -17.99
N ARG A 162 -14.07 -10.02 -16.71
CA ARG A 162 -15.01 -10.30 -15.60
C ARG A 162 -16.00 -9.17 -15.30
N GLY A 163 -15.93 -8.06 -16.00
CA GLY A 163 -16.79 -6.90 -15.79
C GLY A 163 -16.05 -5.69 -15.24
N LYS A 164 -16.81 -4.61 -14.99
CA LYS A 164 -16.29 -3.34 -14.47
C LYS A 164 -16.55 -3.22 -12.97
N VAL A 165 -15.62 -2.59 -12.25
CA VAL A 165 -15.75 -2.29 -10.81
C VAL A 165 -15.34 -0.85 -10.56
N ALA A 166 -16.16 -0.12 -9.84
CA ALA A 166 -15.83 1.19 -9.31
C ALA A 166 -15.38 1.07 -7.85
N VAL A 167 -14.23 1.65 -7.53
CA VAL A 167 -13.69 1.76 -6.17
C VAL A 167 -13.71 3.22 -5.78
N ILE A 168 -14.31 3.55 -4.63
CA ILE A 168 -14.41 4.93 -4.14
C ILE A 168 -13.34 5.15 -3.08
N GLY A 169 -12.38 6.03 -3.40
CA GLY A 169 -11.22 6.35 -2.57
C GLY A 169 -9.99 5.49 -2.89
N SER A 170 -8.83 6.14 -2.98
CA SER A 170 -7.53 5.54 -3.26
C SER A 170 -6.66 5.33 -2.00
N GLY A 171 -7.26 5.30 -0.81
CA GLY A 171 -6.54 4.92 0.41
C GLY A 171 -6.03 3.47 0.37
N PRO A 172 -5.31 3.00 1.40
CA PRO A 172 -4.72 1.66 1.41
C PRO A 172 -5.72 0.55 1.13
N ALA A 173 -6.94 0.67 1.62
CA ALA A 173 -8.01 -0.30 1.38
C ALA A 173 -8.46 -0.32 -0.08
N GLY A 174 -8.71 0.87 -0.68
CA GLY A 174 -9.11 0.99 -2.08
C GLY A 174 -8.01 0.49 -3.03
N LEU A 175 -6.76 0.83 -2.76
CA LEU A 175 -5.61 0.35 -3.54
C LEU A 175 -5.50 -1.18 -3.48
N THR A 176 -5.65 -1.78 -2.29
CA THR A 176 -5.60 -3.25 -2.12
C THR A 176 -6.71 -3.95 -2.89
N VAL A 177 -7.96 -3.49 -2.72
CA VAL A 177 -9.11 -4.06 -3.43
C VAL A 177 -8.96 -3.92 -4.95
N ALA A 178 -8.51 -2.75 -5.41
CA ALA A 178 -8.31 -2.51 -6.83
C ALA A 178 -7.24 -3.44 -7.45
N GLY A 179 -6.11 -3.62 -6.75
CA GLY A 179 -5.06 -4.55 -7.17
C GLY A 179 -5.56 -5.99 -7.26
N ASP A 180 -6.25 -6.47 -6.23
CA ASP A 180 -6.79 -7.83 -6.20
C ASP A 180 -7.81 -8.08 -7.31
N LEU A 181 -8.73 -7.15 -7.52
CA LEU A 181 -9.75 -7.28 -8.56
C LEU A 181 -9.15 -7.17 -9.97
N ALA A 182 -8.15 -6.29 -10.13
CA ALA A 182 -7.43 -6.17 -11.40
C ALA A 182 -6.72 -7.47 -11.77
N ARG A 183 -6.04 -8.14 -10.82
CA ARG A 183 -5.42 -9.46 -11.04
C ARG A 183 -6.44 -10.54 -11.36
N GLN A 184 -7.65 -10.42 -10.83
CA GLN A 184 -8.74 -11.34 -11.14
C GLN A 184 -9.40 -11.10 -12.50
N GLY A 185 -8.98 -10.09 -13.27
CA GLY A 185 -9.49 -9.80 -14.61
C GLY A 185 -10.71 -8.88 -14.64
N PHE A 186 -10.97 -8.11 -13.60
CA PHE A 186 -11.92 -7.02 -13.62
C PHE A 186 -11.32 -5.75 -14.22
N ASN A 187 -12.14 -4.95 -14.86
CA ASN A 187 -11.79 -3.60 -15.29
C ASN A 187 -12.09 -2.64 -14.12
N VAL A 188 -11.06 -2.16 -13.44
CA VAL A 188 -11.22 -1.41 -12.20
C VAL A 188 -10.93 0.06 -12.42
N THR A 189 -11.85 0.92 -11.94
CA THR A 189 -11.67 2.37 -11.88
C THR A 189 -11.75 2.85 -10.44
N ILE A 190 -10.73 3.57 -9.98
CA ILE A 190 -10.72 4.24 -8.67
C ILE A 190 -11.13 5.70 -8.84
N PHE A 191 -12.13 6.12 -8.10
CA PHE A 191 -12.58 7.51 -8.00
C PHE A 191 -11.97 8.13 -6.75
N GLU A 192 -11.11 9.13 -6.91
CA GLU A 192 -10.39 9.78 -5.82
C GLU A 192 -10.70 11.27 -5.78
N SER A 193 -11.03 11.76 -4.60
CA SER A 193 -11.37 13.17 -4.37
C SER A 193 -10.18 14.12 -4.40
N GLN A 194 -8.99 13.62 -4.12
CA GLN A 194 -7.77 14.41 -4.05
C GLN A 194 -7.04 14.45 -5.40
N ALA A 195 -6.07 15.35 -5.49
CA ALA A 195 -5.24 15.53 -6.69
C ALA A 195 -4.19 14.41 -6.88
N GLU A 196 -3.78 13.75 -5.79
CA GLU A 196 -2.89 12.61 -5.83
C GLU A 196 -3.54 11.40 -5.15
N PRO A 197 -3.36 10.18 -5.67
CA PRO A 197 -3.89 8.97 -5.03
C PRO A 197 -3.04 8.57 -3.83
N GLY A 198 -3.62 7.75 -2.93
CA GLY A 198 -2.93 7.21 -1.77
C GLY A 198 -3.60 7.53 -0.43
N GLY A 199 -4.53 8.49 -0.39
CA GLY A 199 -5.26 8.84 0.83
C GLY A 199 -4.33 9.14 2.00
N VAL A 200 -4.52 8.49 3.16
CA VAL A 200 -3.69 8.68 4.36
C VAL A 200 -2.21 8.39 4.12
N LEU A 201 -1.86 7.52 3.19
CA LEU A 201 -0.46 7.20 2.86
C LEU A 201 0.23 8.43 2.25
N MET A 202 -0.48 9.18 1.41
CA MET A 202 0.02 10.37 0.74
C MET A 202 -0.08 11.61 1.65
N TYR A 203 -1.22 11.83 2.28
CA TYR A 203 -1.54 13.09 2.95
C TYR A 203 -1.43 13.03 4.48
N GLY A 204 -1.46 11.84 5.10
CA GLY A 204 -1.50 11.69 6.55
C GLY A 204 -0.18 11.26 7.19
N ILE A 205 0.54 10.31 6.60
CA ILE A 205 1.78 9.80 7.17
C ILE A 205 2.95 10.74 6.83
N PRO A 206 3.77 11.18 7.80
CA PRO A 206 4.90 12.06 7.54
C PRO A 206 5.95 11.45 6.60
N GLU A 207 6.61 12.31 5.78
CA GLU A 207 7.62 11.93 4.80
C GLU A 207 8.77 11.12 5.39
N TYR A 208 9.23 11.46 6.59
CA TYR A 208 10.33 10.76 7.28
C TYR A 208 9.98 9.35 7.72
N ARG A 209 8.68 8.99 7.79
CA ARG A 209 8.21 7.64 8.12
C ARG A 209 7.83 6.86 6.87
N LEU A 210 7.21 7.52 5.89
CA LEU A 210 6.80 6.93 4.63
C LEU A 210 7.08 7.93 3.49
N PRO A 211 8.22 7.79 2.80
CA PRO A 211 8.54 8.65 1.68
C PRO A 211 7.46 8.58 0.60
N LYS A 212 7.02 9.75 0.10
CA LYS A 212 5.93 9.81 -0.89
C LYS A 212 6.31 9.17 -2.22
N GLN A 213 7.61 9.12 -2.51
CA GLN A 213 8.11 8.39 -3.67
C GLN A 213 7.77 6.89 -3.58
N VAL A 214 7.89 6.28 -2.39
CA VAL A 214 7.51 4.87 -2.19
C VAL A 214 6.01 4.66 -2.43
N VAL A 215 5.17 5.59 -1.95
CA VAL A 215 3.72 5.53 -2.18
C VAL A 215 3.39 5.60 -3.67
N ARG A 216 4.02 6.51 -4.41
CA ARG A 216 3.84 6.63 -5.86
C ARG A 216 4.27 5.37 -6.60
N GLN A 217 5.40 4.78 -6.24
CA GLN A 217 5.88 3.53 -6.83
C GLN A 217 4.94 2.35 -6.61
N GLU A 218 4.33 2.23 -5.42
CA GLU A 218 3.34 1.19 -5.16
C GLU A 218 2.04 1.43 -5.96
N ILE A 219 1.64 2.68 -6.13
CA ILE A 219 0.49 3.06 -6.96
C ILE A 219 0.76 2.76 -8.45
N GLU A 220 1.96 3.10 -8.95
CA GLU A 220 2.38 2.77 -10.32
C GLU A 220 2.32 1.27 -10.61
N LYS A 221 2.65 0.41 -9.64
CA LYS A 221 2.49 -1.05 -9.78
C LYS A 221 1.01 -1.44 -9.95
N ILE A 222 0.10 -0.79 -9.23
CA ILE A 222 -1.34 -1.02 -9.34
C ILE A 222 -1.88 -0.50 -10.68
N GLU A 223 -1.42 0.66 -11.13
CA GLU A 223 -1.74 1.18 -12.46
C GLU A 223 -1.26 0.24 -13.57
N ALA A 224 -0.08 -0.34 -13.40
CA ALA A 224 0.47 -1.33 -14.33
C ALA A 224 -0.39 -2.60 -14.45
N LEU A 225 -1.24 -2.91 -13.45
CA LEU A 225 -2.27 -3.97 -13.55
C LEU A 225 -3.49 -3.56 -14.38
N GLY A 226 -3.51 -2.34 -14.93
CA GLY A 226 -4.61 -1.80 -15.73
C GLY A 226 -5.73 -1.20 -14.89
N VAL A 227 -5.44 -0.73 -13.68
CA VAL A 227 -6.36 0.07 -12.87
C VAL A 227 -6.33 1.52 -13.36
N THR A 228 -7.51 2.12 -13.55
CA THR A 228 -7.65 3.53 -13.93
C THR A 228 -7.94 4.38 -12.71
N PHE A 229 -7.29 5.54 -12.59
CA PHE A 229 -7.54 6.52 -11.54
C PHE A 229 -8.23 7.76 -12.11
N LEU A 230 -9.38 8.13 -11.53
CA LEU A 230 -10.09 9.38 -11.78
C LEU A 230 -9.92 10.29 -10.55
N LEU A 231 -8.97 11.21 -10.66
CA LEU A 231 -8.59 12.14 -9.58
C LEU A 231 -9.50 13.38 -9.59
N ASN A 232 -9.50 14.12 -8.47
CA ASN A 232 -10.33 15.31 -8.27
C ASN A 232 -11.82 15.02 -8.47
N CYS A 233 -12.27 13.80 -8.20
CA CYS A 233 -13.62 13.34 -8.40
C CYS A 233 -14.29 13.03 -7.06
N VAL A 234 -15.20 13.89 -6.61
CA VAL A 234 -15.92 13.73 -5.34
C VAL A 234 -17.24 13.02 -5.61
N VAL A 235 -17.28 11.72 -5.34
CA VAL A 235 -18.50 10.91 -5.44
C VAL A 235 -19.50 11.36 -4.36
N GLY A 236 -20.74 11.56 -4.77
CA GLY A 236 -21.80 12.12 -3.94
C GLY A 236 -21.96 13.64 -4.04
N LYS A 237 -21.04 14.34 -4.75
CA LYS A 237 -21.16 15.78 -5.05
C LYS A 237 -21.09 16.08 -6.54
N GLN A 238 -20.03 15.67 -7.19
CA GLN A 238 -19.79 15.90 -8.63
C GLN A 238 -20.32 14.77 -9.49
N LEU A 239 -20.32 13.56 -8.94
CA LEU A 239 -20.77 12.34 -9.59
C LEU A 239 -21.59 11.52 -8.59
N ASN A 240 -22.82 11.18 -8.94
CA ASN A 240 -23.66 10.33 -8.11
C ASN A 240 -23.37 8.86 -8.36
N ILE A 241 -23.76 8.01 -7.42
CA ILE A 241 -23.56 6.56 -7.54
C ILE A 241 -24.33 6.02 -8.76
N ASP A 242 -25.53 6.52 -9.02
CA ASP A 242 -26.35 6.12 -10.16
C ASP A 242 -25.69 6.47 -11.50
N ASP A 243 -24.98 7.60 -11.56
CA ASP A 243 -24.18 7.99 -12.75
C ASP A 243 -23.03 7.02 -13.01
N ILE A 244 -22.41 6.51 -11.94
CA ILE A 244 -21.35 5.50 -12.03
C ILE A 244 -21.94 4.18 -12.57
N PHE A 245 -23.09 3.76 -12.07
CA PHE A 245 -23.79 2.57 -12.55
C PHE A 245 -24.26 2.70 -14.00
N ALA A 246 -24.66 3.89 -14.43
CA ALA A 246 -25.08 4.14 -15.81
C ALA A 246 -23.93 4.04 -16.83
N GLN A 247 -22.69 4.21 -16.38
CA GLN A 247 -21.50 4.05 -17.23
C GLN A 247 -21.07 2.57 -17.41
N GLY A 248 -21.81 1.64 -16.81
CA GLY A 248 -21.63 0.19 -16.95
C GLY A 248 -20.64 -0.40 -16.02
#